data_7c157dc2e2d37ca3a4407ebe4a99703c
#
_entry.id   7c157dc2e2d37ca3a4407ebe4a99703c
#
_cell.length_a   1.000
_cell.length_b   1.000
_cell.length_c   1.000
_cell.angle_alpha   90.00
_cell.angle_beta   90.00
_cell.angle_gamma   90.00
#
_symmetry.space_group_name_H-M   'P 1'
#
loop_
_entity.id
_entity.type
_entity.pdbx_description
1 polymer ?
#
loop_
_entity_poly.entity_id
_entity_poly.type
_entity_poly.pdbx_seq_one_letter_code
_entity_poly.pdbx_strand_id
1 'polypeptide(L)'
;MREKNRSEEVAKLALWLSGLVTFAQAAEILWRVGRIRTSRSSVWREAQVWGARFGEIEEAERQVANALPGIRDELRREARSGQRMGVAMDGGMIHIRDEGWKELKVGCVFEVEVSPTRDRETGDWEDVAHAVNNSYRAHLGGPDIFGQLVWAEARRRGWERAIDTEVLGDGAAWIWNQALEHFYDSHQVVDWYHATEHLAEAARLLKGEGTQAAKQWYTRRKTMLFQGHAARIAQELSDAAEKQPDGAEELERQAGYFRNNQHRMHYQEMREAGWVIGSGMVECGAKMFKARFTGPGMRWSRKGAENLLPARSALLSRSFDARWCQAYQSPQS
;
A
#
# COMPACT_ATOMS: atom_id res chain seq x y z
N MET A 1 -7.13 -23.45 29.06
CA MET A 1 -8.52 -23.83 29.30
C MET A 1 -9.34 -23.45 28.09
N ARG A 2 -9.72 -24.41 27.23
CA ARG A 2 -10.50 -24.17 26.00
C ARG A 2 -11.88 -23.71 26.40
N GLU A 3 -12.36 -22.54 25.90
CA GLU A 3 -13.81 -22.26 25.83
C GLU A 3 -14.42 -23.18 24.77
N LYS A 4 -14.87 -24.33 25.22
CA LYS A 4 -15.30 -25.49 24.41
C LYS A 4 -16.65 -25.31 23.68
N ASN A 5 -17.22 -24.11 23.53
CA ASN A 5 -18.64 -24.00 23.10
C ASN A 5 -18.97 -22.80 22.18
N ARG A 6 -18.07 -22.38 21.32
CA ARG A 6 -18.51 -21.49 20.23
C ARG A 6 -18.51 -22.26 18.92
N SER A 7 -19.60 -22.11 18.15
CA SER A 7 -19.63 -22.65 16.80
C SER A 7 -18.58 -21.94 15.94
N GLU A 8 -18.07 -22.62 14.93
CA GLU A 8 -17.14 -22.07 13.94
C GLU A 8 -17.62 -20.73 13.39
N GLU A 9 -18.91 -20.66 13.03
CA GLU A 9 -19.51 -19.46 12.47
C GLU A 9 -19.44 -18.24 13.40
N VAL A 10 -19.58 -18.45 14.71
CA VAL A 10 -19.48 -17.36 15.69
C VAL A 10 -18.04 -16.86 15.80
N ALA A 11 -17.05 -17.75 15.77
CA ALA A 11 -15.64 -17.37 15.78
C ALA A 11 -15.25 -16.64 14.48
N LYS A 12 -15.72 -17.14 13.33
CA LYS A 12 -15.54 -16.51 12.02
C LYS A 12 -16.12 -15.08 12.00
N LEU A 13 -17.38 -14.93 12.43
CA LEU A 13 -18.04 -13.61 12.50
C LEU A 13 -17.32 -12.67 13.48
N ALA A 14 -16.86 -13.18 14.63
CA ALA A 14 -16.14 -12.38 15.60
C ALA A 14 -14.82 -11.84 15.02
N LEU A 15 -14.05 -12.66 14.31
CA LEU A 15 -12.82 -12.22 13.63
C LEU A 15 -13.15 -11.24 12.49
N TRP A 16 -14.14 -11.55 11.66
CA TRP A 16 -14.54 -10.72 10.53
C TRP A 16 -14.95 -9.32 11.01
N LEU A 17 -15.84 -9.22 11.99
CA LEU A 17 -16.25 -7.96 12.59
C LEU A 17 -15.09 -7.24 13.28
N SER A 18 -14.17 -7.96 13.92
CA SER A 18 -12.99 -7.39 14.56
C SER A 18 -12.08 -6.69 13.57
N GLY A 19 -12.02 -7.17 12.34
CA GLY A 19 -11.28 -6.52 11.26
C GLY A 19 -11.96 -5.23 10.75
N LEU A 20 -13.26 -5.03 10.97
CA LEU A 20 -14.03 -3.91 10.47
C LEU A 20 -14.27 -2.81 11.52
N VAL A 21 -14.67 -3.21 12.73
CA VAL A 21 -15.12 -2.31 13.79
C VAL A 21 -14.38 -2.59 15.10
N THR A 22 -14.62 -1.78 16.13
CA THR A 22 -14.07 -2.04 17.47
C THR A 22 -14.63 -3.34 18.07
N PHE A 23 -13.91 -3.96 18.98
CA PHE A 23 -14.37 -5.19 19.65
C PHE A 23 -15.68 -5.00 20.44
N ALA A 24 -15.93 -3.78 20.94
CA ALA A 24 -17.19 -3.45 21.61
C ALA A 24 -18.35 -3.39 20.59
N GLN A 25 -18.15 -2.71 19.48
CA GLN A 25 -19.13 -2.65 18.38
C GLN A 25 -19.38 -4.04 17.78
N ALA A 26 -18.33 -4.84 17.60
CA ALA A 26 -18.47 -6.22 17.13
C ALA A 26 -19.36 -7.06 18.07
N ALA A 27 -19.15 -6.97 19.39
CA ALA A 27 -20.01 -7.65 20.36
C ALA A 27 -21.46 -7.13 20.31
N GLU A 28 -21.66 -5.84 20.13
CA GLU A 28 -23.01 -5.24 19.99
C GLU A 28 -23.71 -5.70 18.70
N ILE A 29 -23.00 -5.72 17.56
CA ILE A 29 -23.55 -6.21 16.29
C ILE A 29 -23.94 -7.68 16.39
N LEU A 30 -23.08 -8.53 16.96
CA LEU A 30 -23.38 -9.94 17.19
C LEU A 30 -24.65 -10.12 18.03
N TRP A 31 -24.85 -9.28 19.05
CA TRP A 31 -26.09 -9.31 19.84
C TRP A 31 -27.32 -8.78 19.08
N ARG A 32 -27.20 -7.60 18.46
CA ARG A 32 -28.38 -6.97 17.82
C ARG A 32 -28.87 -7.73 16.60
N VAL A 33 -27.95 -8.20 15.77
CA VAL A 33 -28.24 -8.87 14.49
C VAL A 33 -28.38 -10.38 14.69
N GLY A 34 -27.39 -11.02 15.30
CA GLY A 34 -27.29 -12.47 15.44
C GLY A 34 -27.92 -13.04 16.72
N ARG A 35 -28.37 -12.19 17.66
CA ARG A 35 -28.82 -12.59 19.02
C ARG A 35 -27.76 -13.41 19.78
N ILE A 36 -26.47 -13.23 19.42
CA ILE A 36 -25.34 -13.93 20.00
C ILE A 36 -24.79 -13.09 21.16
N ARG A 37 -24.98 -13.53 22.38
CA ARG A 37 -24.44 -12.87 23.58
C ARG A 37 -22.96 -13.16 23.71
N THR A 38 -22.14 -12.11 23.60
CA THR A 38 -20.70 -12.19 23.77
C THR A 38 -20.14 -10.90 24.38
N SER A 39 -19.04 -10.98 25.11
CA SER A 39 -18.38 -9.78 25.62
C SER A 39 -17.34 -9.27 24.65
N ARG A 40 -16.98 -7.97 24.74
CA ARG A 40 -15.88 -7.40 23.95
C ARG A 40 -14.56 -8.17 24.17
N SER A 41 -14.33 -8.65 25.42
CA SER A 41 -13.11 -9.40 25.77
C SER A 41 -13.08 -10.78 25.11
N SER A 42 -14.24 -11.41 24.93
CA SER A 42 -14.35 -12.66 24.20
C SER A 42 -14.14 -12.48 22.71
N VAL A 43 -14.71 -11.41 22.12
CA VAL A 43 -14.46 -11.06 20.71
C VAL A 43 -12.96 -10.77 20.50
N TRP A 44 -12.33 -10.04 21.42
CA TRP A 44 -10.90 -9.79 21.36
C TRP A 44 -10.08 -11.09 21.41
N ARG A 45 -10.40 -12.04 22.30
CA ARG A 45 -9.69 -13.33 22.39
C ARG A 45 -9.81 -14.13 21.10
N GLU A 46 -11.01 -14.22 20.51
CA GLU A 46 -11.20 -14.87 19.20
C GLU A 46 -10.35 -14.22 18.12
N ALA A 47 -10.35 -12.86 18.07
CA ALA A 47 -9.54 -12.14 17.11
C ALA A 47 -8.03 -12.38 17.31
N GLN A 48 -7.56 -12.58 18.55
CA GLN A 48 -6.14 -12.90 18.80
C GLN A 48 -5.81 -14.33 18.36
N VAL A 49 -6.64 -15.30 18.64
CA VAL A 49 -6.40 -16.70 18.27
C VAL A 49 -6.44 -16.90 16.77
N TRP A 50 -7.52 -16.47 16.13
CA TRP A 50 -7.70 -16.69 14.69
C TRP A 50 -6.87 -15.76 13.83
N GLY A 51 -6.63 -14.54 14.31
CA GLY A 51 -5.70 -13.62 13.66
C GLY A 51 -4.27 -14.14 13.64
N ALA A 52 -3.81 -14.78 14.74
CA ALA A 52 -2.51 -15.43 14.75
C ALA A 52 -2.41 -16.56 13.72
N ARG A 53 -3.47 -17.38 13.57
CA ARG A 53 -3.52 -18.43 12.53
C ARG A 53 -3.47 -17.87 11.10
N PHE A 54 -4.14 -16.74 10.85
CA PHE A 54 -4.01 -16.04 9.56
C PHE A 54 -2.57 -15.58 9.34
N GLY A 55 -1.90 -15.11 10.40
CA GLY A 55 -0.47 -14.76 10.37
C GLY A 55 0.45 -15.94 10.08
N GLU A 56 0.17 -17.12 10.64
CA GLU A 56 0.91 -18.36 10.35
C GLU A 56 0.78 -18.77 8.88
N ILE A 57 -0.39 -18.60 8.28
CA ILE A 57 -0.61 -18.84 6.84
C ILE A 57 0.20 -17.84 6.00
N GLU A 58 0.13 -16.54 6.32
CA GLU A 58 0.93 -15.52 5.62
C GLU A 58 2.43 -15.79 5.74
N GLU A 59 2.90 -16.21 6.90
CA GLU A 59 4.29 -16.57 7.14
C GLU A 59 4.72 -17.78 6.30
N ALA A 60 3.90 -18.83 6.25
CA ALA A 60 4.17 -20.01 5.43
C ALA A 60 4.21 -19.63 3.92
N GLU A 61 3.28 -18.81 3.45
CA GLU A 61 3.28 -18.30 2.08
C GLU A 61 4.53 -17.45 1.80
N ARG A 62 4.93 -16.58 2.73
CA ARG A 62 6.15 -15.79 2.63
C ARG A 62 7.38 -16.66 2.49
N GLN A 63 7.52 -17.69 3.31
CA GLN A 63 8.65 -18.62 3.26
C GLN A 63 8.71 -19.37 1.94
N VAL A 64 7.59 -19.89 1.46
CA VAL A 64 7.51 -20.60 0.17
C VAL A 64 7.83 -19.66 -1.01
N ALA A 65 7.28 -18.46 -0.99
CA ALA A 65 7.47 -17.49 -2.07
C ALA A 65 8.91 -16.96 -2.17
N ASN A 66 9.62 -16.88 -1.06
CA ASN A 66 10.99 -16.36 -1.00
C ASN A 66 12.06 -17.48 -0.92
N ALA A 67 11.66 -18.74 -1.01
CA ALA A 67 12.58 -19.85 -1.21
C ALA A 67 13.21 -19.79 -2.61
N LEU A 68 14.43 -20.29 -2.74
CA LEU A 68 15.09 -20.39 -4.06
C LEU A 68 14.19 -21.17 -5.02
N PRO A 69 14.00 -20.67 -6.27
CA PRO A 69 13.16 -21.34 -7.25
C PRO A 69 13.71 -22.73 -7.56
N GLY A 70 12.82 -23.73 -7.57
CA GLY A 70 13.16 -25.05 -8.08
C GLY A 70 13.19 -25.04 -9.61
N ILE A 71 13.89 -26.00 -10.21
CA ILE A 71 14.01 -26.19 -11.68
C ILE A 71 12.62 -26.20 -12.37
N ARG A 72 11.58 -26.67 -11.68
CA ARG A 72 10.20 -26.69 -12.20
C ARG A 72 9.56 -25.30 -12.31
N ASP A 73 10.01 -24.31 -11.56
CA ASP A 73 9.47 -22.95 -11.60
C ASP A 73 9.99 -22.18 -12.83
N GLU A 74 11.17 -22.51 -13.32
CA GLU A 74 11.70 -21.93 -14.56
C GLU A 74 10.89 -22.35 -15.80
N LEU A 75 10.39 -23.59 -15.84
CA LEU A 75 9.57 -24.10 -16.94
C LEU A 75 8.15 -23.50 -16.96
N ARG A 76 7.65 -22.96 -15.85
CA ARG A 76 6.35 -22.30 -15.78
C ARG A 76 6.36 -20.87 -16.32
N ARG A 77 7.52 -20.25 -16.53
CA ARG A 77 7.66 -18.90 -17.09
C ARG A 77 7.20 -18.78 -18.54
N GLU A 78 6.98 -19.88 -19.25
CA GLU A 78 6.67 -19.88 -20.68
C GLU A 78 5.22 -19.46 -21.03
N ALA A 79 4.29 -19.50 -20.10
CA ALA A 79 2.89 -19.13 -20.36
C ALA A 79 2.58 -17.76 -19.76
N ARG A 80 3.00 -16.67 -20.42
CA ARG A 80 2.57 -15.31 -20.04
C ARG A 80 1.07 -15.15 -20.29
N SER A 81 0.37 -14.68 -19.26
CA SER A 81 -1.03 -14.28 -19.39
C SER A 81 -1.08 -12.91 -20.04
N GLY A 82 -1.76 -12.50 -20.97
CA GLY A 82 -1.79 -11.14 -21.54
C GLY A 82 -2.08 -10.00 -20.53
N GLN A 83 -1.92 -10.23 -19.23
CA GLN A 83 -2.26 -9.34 -18.14
C GLN A 83 -1.05 -8.54 -17.66
N ARG A 84 -1.25 -7.24 -17.41
CA ARG A 84 -0.29 -6.36 -16.75
C ARG A 84 -0.60 -6.31 -15.26
N MET A 85 0.43 -6.26 -14.45
CA MET A 85 0.28 -6.18 -13.00
C MET A 85 1.10 -5.04 -12.40
N GLY A 86 0.65 -4.53 -11.26
CA GLY A 86 1.37 -3.51 -10.52
C GLY A 86 1.42 -3.79 -9.02
N VAL A 87 2.43 -3.22 -8.40
CA VAL A 87 2.60 -3.14 -6.94
C VAL A 87 2.74 -1.68 -6.55
N ALA A 88 1.98 -1.25 -5.55
CA ALA A 88 2.18 0.05 -4.92
C ALA A 88 2.48 -0.13 -3.42
N MET A 89 3.40 0.66 -2.89
CA MET A 89 3.84 0.61 -1.50
C MET A 89 3.74 1.99 -0.85
N ASP A 90 3.27 2.02 0.40
CA ASP A 90 3.10 3.25 1.20
C ASP A 90 3.30 2.93 2.68
N GLY A 91 3.53 3.96 3.48
CA GLY A 91 3.69 3.88 4.93
C GLY A 91 2.67 4.75 5.68
N GLY A 92 2.32 4.32 6.88
CA GLY A 92 1.46 5.10 7.76
C GLY A 92 1.82 4.87 9.22
N MET A 93 1.61 5.88 10.06
CA MET A 93 1.93 5.76 11.48
C MET A 93 0.73 5.24 12.27
N ILE A 94 0.97 4.27 13.17
CA ILE A 94 0.03 3.82 14.19
C ILE A 94 0.69 3.87 15.57
N HIS A 95 -0.11 4.07 16.62
CA HIS A 95 0.42 4.14 17.98
C HIS A 95 0.39 2.76 18.65
N ILE A 96 1.57 2.29 19.05
CA ILE A 96 1.75 1.05 19.82
C ILE A 96 2.05 1.39 21.27
N ARG A 97 1.35 0.73 22.20
CA ARG A 97 1.54 0.92 23.62
C ARG A 97 2.98 0.60 24.00
N ASP A 98 3.55 1.41 24.86
CA ASP A 98 4.92 1.30 25.38
C ASP A 98 6.03 1.47 24.33
N GLU A 99 5.68 1.64 23.04
CA GLU A 99 6.63 1.83 21.95
C GLU A 99 6.45 3.17 21.21
N GLY A 100 5.31 3.83 21.40
CA GLY A 100 4.97 5.08 20.68
C GLY A 100 4.53 4.86 19.23
N TRP A 101 4.73 5.86 18.40
CA TRP A 101 4.38 5.82 16.99
C TRP A 101 5.30 4.88 16.21
N LYS A 102 4.72 3.96 15.47
CA LYS A 102 5.41 2.98 14.62
C LYS A 102 4.85 3.02 13.21
N GLU A 103 5.73 2.84 12.25
CA GLU A 103 5.34 2.78 10.86
C GLU A 103 4.65 1.44 10.54
N LEU A 104 3.45 1.54 10.00
CA LEU A 104 2.72 0.45 9.37
C LEU A 104 2.95 0.55 7.86
N LYS A 105 3.64 -0.40 7.29
CA LYS A 105 3.83 -0.50 5.84
C LYS A 105 2.63 -1.19 5.21
N VAL A 106 2.16 -0.66 4.09
CA VAL A 106 1.02 -1.18 3.34
C VAL A 106 1.41 -1.35 1.88
N GLY A 107 1.19 -2.54 1.34
CA GLY A 107 1.39 -2.88 -0.06
C GLY A 107 0.06 -3.23 -0.71
N CYS A 108 -0.11 -2.82 -1.95
CA CYS A 108 -1.22 -3.17 -2.81
C CYS A 108 -0.68 -3.85 -4.07
N VAL A 109 -1.14 -5.08 -4.33
CA VAL A 109 -0.92 -5.77 -5.61
C VAL A 109 -2.20 -5.64 -6.42
N PHE A 110 -2.09 -5.25 -7.68
CA PHE A 110 -3.23 -4.95 -8.54
C PHE A 110 -3.00 -5.41 -9.99
N GLU A 111 -4.07 -5.46 -10.75
CA GLU A 111 -4.06 -5.65 -12.19
C GLU A 111 -4.24 -4.29 -12.86
N VAL A 112 -3.62 -4.10 -14.02
CA VAL A 112 -3.73 -2.86 -14.78
C VAL A 112 -4.75 -3.05 -15.91
N GLU A 113 -5.80 -2.24 -15.88
CA GLU A 113 -6.83 -2.21 -16.93
C GLU A 113 -6.93 -0.80 -17.51
N VAL A 114 -6.90 -0.70 -18.84
CA VAL A 114 -7.08 0.57 -19.54
C VAL A 114 -8.53 0.69 -19.98
N SER A 115 -9.17 1.80 -19.61
CA SER A 115 -10.54 2.07 -19.98
C SER A 115 -10.79 3.55 -20.30
N PRO A 116 -11.74 3.87 -21.20
CA PRO A 116 -12.12 5.24 -21.48
C PRO A 116 -12.62 5.93 -20.20
N THR A 117 -12.01 7.06 -19.87
CA THR A 117 -12.35 7.87 -18.70
C THR A 117 -12.57 9.30 -19.15
N ARG A 118 -13.62 9.93 -18.65
CA ARG A 118 -13.91 11.33 -18.98
C ARG A 118 -13.08 12.25 -18.08
N ASP A 119 -12.24 13.06 -18.68
CA ASP A 119 -11.52 14.10 -17.96
C ASP A 119 -12.49 15.11 -17.35
N ARG A 120 -12.30 15.48 -16.09
CA ARG A 120 -13.22 16.36 -15.36
C ARG A 120 -13.05 17.85 -15.71
N GLU A 121 -11.87 18.24 -16.19
CA GLU A 121 -11.54 19.62 -16.50
C GLU A 121 -11.88 19.94 -17.96
N THR A 122 -11.49 19.07 -18.89
CA THR A 122 -11.72 19.27 -20.33
C THR A 122 -13.05 18.71 -20.81
N GLY A 123 -13.56 17.67 -20.15
CA GLY A 123 -14.76 16.93 -20.58
C GLY A 123 -14.51 15.91 -21.68
N ASP A 124 -13.28 15.77 -22.15
CA ASP A 124 -12.87 14.83 -23.19
C ASP A 124 -12.74 13.40 -22.64
N TRP A 125 -12.83 12.43 -23.55
CA TRP A 125 -12.61 11.04 -23.22
C TRP A 125 -11.15 10.66 -23.54
N GLU A 126 -10.48 10.08 -22.55
CA GLU A 126 -9.11 9.58 -22.66
C GLU A 126 -9.03 8.15 -22.14
N ASP A 127 -8.21 7.33 -22.78
CA ASP A 127 -7.89 6.01 -22.26
C ASP A 127 -6.93 6.15 -21.07
N VAL A 128 -7.40 5.72 -19.90
CA VAL A 128 -6.66 5.83 -18.63
C VAL A 128 -6.47 4.45 -18.02
N ALA A 129 -5.27 4.20 -17.52
CA ALA A 129 -4.95 3.00 -16.76
C ALA A 129 -5.52 3.07 -15.35
N HIS A 130 -6.17 2.01 -14.93
CA HIS A 130 -6.76 1.84 -13.60
C HIS A 130 -6.20 0.60 -12.91
N ALA A 131 -5.94 0.74 -11.62
CA ALA A 131 -5.64 -0.38 -10.75
C ALA A 131 -6.94 -1.09 -10.36
N VAL A 132 -7.08 -2.34 -10.78
CA VAL A 132 -8.26 -3.17 -10.50
C VAL A 132 -7.88 -4.43 -9.74
N ASN A 133 -8.86 -5.13 -9.18
CA ASN A 133 -8.65 -6.38 -8.44
C ASN A 133 -7.60 -6.26 -7.32
N ASN A 134 -7.66 -5.18 -6.56
CA ASN A 134 -6.67 -4.85 -5.54
C ASN A 134 -6.63 -5.88 -4.41
N SER A 135 -5.44 -6.29 -4.01
CA SER A 135 -5.19 -7.05 -2.78
C SER A 135 -4.09 -6.39 -1.95
N TYR A 136 -4.19 -6.53 -0.64
CA TYR A 136 -3.37 -5.77 0.30
C TYR A 136 -2.57 -6.66 1.23
N ARG A 137 -1.35 -6.22 1.57
CA ARG A 137 -0.54 -6.73 2.67
C ARG A 137 -0.11 -5.57 3.55
N ALA A 138 -0.03 -5.81 4.84
CA ALA A 138 0.43 -4.81 5.79
C ALA A 138 1.36 -5.44 6.83
N HIS A 139 2.39 -4.69 7.23
CA HIS A 139 3.37 -5.15 8.20
C HIS A 139 3.77 -4.04 9.16
N LEU A 140 3.84 -4.38 10.44
CA LEU A 140 4.31 -3.50 11.51
C LEU A 140 5.76 -3.82 11.84
N GLY A 141 6.69 -3.33 11.03
CA GLY A 141 8.09 -3.64 11.19
C GLY A 141 8.98 -3.16 10.05
N GLY A 142 10.14 -3.81 9.89
CA GLY A 142 11.12 -3.48 8.87
C GLY A 142 10.62 -3.71 7.43
N PRO A 143 11.27 -3.06 6.45
CA PRO A 143 10.88 -3.17 5.05
C PRO A 143 11.12 -4.56 4.46
N ASP A 144 12.10 -5.33 4.94
CA ASP A 144 12.50 -6.61 4.36
C ASP A 144 11.40 -7.67 4.49
N ILE A 145 10.87 -7.87 5.70
CA ILE A 145 9.73 -8.77 5.92
C ILE A 145 8.50 -8.28 5.13
N PHE A 146 8.27 -6.97 5.10
CA PHE A 146 7.17 -6.37 4.34
C PHE A 146 7.31 -6.66 2.84
N GLY A 147 8.48 -6.42 2.25
CA GLY A 147 8.74 -6.70 0.83
C GLY A 147 8.49 -8.17 0.47
N GLN A 148 8.97 -9.08 1.31
CA GLN A 148 8.74 -10.51 1.15
C GLN A 148 7.25 -10.90 1.23
N LEU A 149 6.45 -10.23 2.07
CA LEU A 149 4.99 -10.46 2.15
C LEU A 149 4.28 -9.95 0.89
N VAL A 150 4.68 -8.78 0.38
CA VAL A 150 4.14 -8.22 -0.87
C VAL A 150 4.52 -9.10 -2.06
N TRP A 151 5.76 -9.58 -2.11
CA TRP A 151 6.23 -10.52 -3.12
C TRP A 151 5.44 -11.84 -3.11
N ALA A 152 5.19 -12.40 -1.92
CA ALA A 152 4.37 -13.60 -1.78
C ALA A 152 2.95 -13.39 -2.33
N GLU A 153 2.35 -12.22 -2.07
CA GLU A 153 1.05 -11.88 -2.63
C GLU A 153 1.09 -11.71 -4.16
N ALA A 154 2.11 -11.04 -4.68
CA ALA A 154 2.29 -10.86 -6.11
C ALA A 154 2.44 -12.20 -6.83
N ARG A 155 3.29 -13.12 -6.32
CA ARG A 155 3.44 -14.48 -6.84
C ARG A 155 2.13 -15.27 -6.79
N ARG A 156 1.42 -15.23 -5.67
CA ARG A 156 0.13 -15.89 -5.51
C ARG A 156 -0.88 -15.45 -6.58
N ARG A 157 -0.81 -14.18 -6.98
CA ARG A 157 -1.66 -13.57 -8.01
C ARG A 157 -1.16 -13.79 -9.44
N GLY A 158 0.00 -14.41 -9.62
CA GLY A 158 0.53 -14.75 -10.93
C GLY A 158 1.48 -13.71 -11.53
N TRP A 159 2.15 -12.90 -10.71
CA TRP A 159 3.14 -11.91 -11.13
C TRP A 159 4.14 -12.45 -12.16
N GLU A 160 4.69 -13.65 -11.91
CA GLU A 160 5.67 -14.27 -12.80
C GLU A 160 5.12 -14.61 -14.20
N ARG A 161 3.80 -14.56 -14.39
CA ARG A 161 3.12 -14.79 -15.66
C ARG A 161 2.61 -13.51 -16.31
N ALA A 162 2.73 -12.38 -15.64
CA ALA A 162 2.36 -11.08 -16.22
C ALA A 162 3.22 -10.78 -17.45
N ILE A 163 2.62 -10.16 -18.45
CA ILE A 163 3.36 -9.77 -19.68
C ILE A 163 4.31 -8.61 -19.40
N ASP A 164 3.92 -7.75 -18.46
CA ASP A 164 4.67 -6.58 -18.06
C ASP A 164 4.22 -6.10 -16.67
N THR A 165 5.08 -5.39 -15.94
CA THR A 165 4.84 -5.07 -14.54
C THR A 165 5.34 -3.67 -14.15
N GLU A 166 4.71 -3.07 -13.12
CA GLU A 166 5.12 -1.78 -12.57
C GLU A 166 5.19 -1.77 -11.04
N VAL A 167 6.03 -0.89 -10.49
CA VAL A 167 6.09 -0.58 -9.06
C VAL A 167 5.91 0.91 -8.85
N LEU A 168 4.95 1.29 -7.99
CA LEU A 168 4.68 2.67 -7.61
C LEU A 168 5.03 2.93 -6.14
N GLY A 169 5.51 4.14 -5.84
CA GLY A 169 5.78 4.61 -4.48
C GLY A 169 5.97 6.11 -4.40
N ASP A 170 6.04 6.63 -3.18
CA ASP A 170 6.16 8.07 -2.89
C ASP A 170 7.57 8.67 -3.09
N GLY A 171 8.55 7.83 -3.39
CA GLY A 171 9.96 8.23 -3.52
C GLY A 171 10.84 7.82 -2.35
N ALA A 172 10.30 7.20 -1.30
CA ALA A 172 11.08 6.73 -0.17
C ALA A 172 12.06 5.62 -0.57
N ALA A 173 13.31 5.72 -0.11
CA ALA A 173 14.38 4.80 -0.50
C ALA A 173 14.07 3.32 -0.19
N TRP A 174 13.37 3.04 0.90
CA TRP A 174 13.02 1.67 1.27
C TRP A 174 12.10 0.99 0.24
N ILE A 175 11.21 1.74 -0.41
CA ILE A 175 10.33 1.22 -1.47
C ILE A 175 11.18 0.75 -2.66
N TRP A 176 12.13 1.57 -3.07
CA TRP A 176 12.99 1.24 -4.22
C TRP A 176 13.96 0.10 -3.92
N ASN A 177 14.40 -0.04 -2.66
CA ASN A 177 15.17 -1.21 -2.25
C ASN A 177 14.35 -2.49 -2.39
N GLN A 178 13.08 -2.48 -1.97
CA GLN A 178 12.18 -3.62 -2.16
C GLN A 178 11.84 -3.86 -3.64
N ALA A 179 11.72 -2.80 -4.43
CA ALA A 179 11.53 -2.91 -5.88
C ALA A 179 12.72 -3.60 -6.56
N LEU A 180 13.95 -3.23 -6.17
CA LEU A 180 15.16 -3.86 -6.70
C LEU A 180 15.34 -5.32 -6.25
N GLU A 181 14.92 -5.65 -5.03
CA GLU A 181 15.08 -7.00 -4.48
C GLU A 181 14.05 -7.98 -5.05
N HIS A 182 12.78 -7.58 -5.17
CA HIS A 182 11.69 -8.48 -5.50
C HIS A 182 11.05 -8.23 -6.89
N PHE A 183 11.21 -7.03 -7.45
CA PHE A 183 10.52 -6.56 -8.66
C PHE A 183 11.47 -5.87 -9.64
N TYR A 184 12.70 -6.39 -9.77
CA TYR A 184 13.83 -5.73 -10.43
C TYR A 184 13.61 -5.43 -11.93
N ASP A 185 12.75 -6.18 -12.61
CA ASP A 185 12.43 -6.04 -14.03
C ASP A 185 11.17 -5.21 -14.32
N SER A 186 10.61 -4.58 -13.29
CA SER A 186 9.39 -3.78 -13.40
C SER A 186 9.69 -2.32 -13.72
N HIS A 187 8.76 -1.66 -14.42
CA HIS A 187 8.76 -0.20 -14.53
C HIS A 187 8.62 0.43 -13.15
N GLN A 188 9.47 1.38 -12.82
CA GLN A 188 9.41 2.09 -11.53
C GLN A 188 8.85 3.49 -11.74
N VAL A 189 7.79 3.82 -11.00
CA VAL A 189 7.10 5.11 -11.11
C VAL A 189 6.95 5.75 -9.74
N VAL A 190 7.45 6.96 -9.59
CA VAL A 190 7.12 7.79 -8.42
C VAL A 190 5.69 8.29 -8.57
N ASP A 191 4.93 8.21 -7.49
CA ASP A 191 3.56 8.70 -7.46
C ASP A 191 3.46 10.16 -7.94
N TRP A 192 2.57 10.38 -8.92
CA TRP A 192 2.35 11.69 -9.51
C TRP A 192 1.87 12.73 -8.50
N TYR A 193 1.01 12.34 -7.57
CA TYR A 193 0.43 13.27 -6.60
C TYR A 193 1.49 13.67 -5.58
N HIS A 194 2.31 12.74 -5.08
CA HIS A 194 3.44 13.05 -4.20
C HIS A 194 4.47 13.94 -4.91
N ALA A 195 4.79 13.66 -6.16
CA ALA A 195 5.70 14.52 -6.92
C ALA A 195 5.15 15.93 -7.11
N THR A 196 3.83 16.08 -7.32
CA THR A 196 3.20 17.40 -7.44
C THR A 196 3.03 18.10 -6.09
N GLU A 197 2.94 17.39 -4.97
CA GLU A 197 2.99 17.98 -3.62
C GLU A 197 4.37 18.59 -3.33
N HIS A 198 5.46 17.89 -3.64
CA HIS A 198 6.81 18.42 -3.58
C HIS A 198 6.98 19.67 -4.47
N LEU A 199 6.37 19.66 -5.65
CA LEU A 199 6.38 20.80 -6.55
C LEU A 199 5.59 22.00 -5.98
N ALA A 200 4.45 21.75 -5.33
CA ALA A 200 3.66 22.78 -4.68
C ALA A 200 4.41 23.41 -3.49
N GLU A 201 5.11 22.61 -2.71
CA GLU A 201 5.96 23.09 -1.63
C GLU A 201 7.12 23.95 -2.14
N ALA A 202 7.79 23.54 -3.21
CA ALA A 202 8.81 24.35 -3.88
C ALA A 202 8.24 25.69 -4.37
N ALA A 203 7.03 25.70 -4.94
CA ALA A 203 6.36 26.92 -5.37
C ALA A 203 6.08 27.87 -4.19
N ARG A 204 5.64 27.33 -3.04
CA ARG A 204 5.41 28.07 -1.81
C ARG A 204 6.69 28.73 -1.30
N LEU A 205 7.78 27.99 -1.26
CA LEU A 205 9.09 28.49 -0.81
C LEU A 205 9.62 29.60 -1.71
N LEU A 206 9.52 29.43 -3.04
CA LEU A 206 10.08 30.37 -4.02
C LEU A 206 9.25 31.64 -4.21
N LYS A 207 7.93 31.58 -4.09
CA LYS A 207 7.00 32.63 -4.52
C LYS A 207 6.02 33.09 -3.45
N GLY A 208 6.05 32.47 -2.27
CA GLY A 208 5.13 32.76 -1.17
C GLY A 208 3.79 32.01 -1.27
N GLU A 209 3.25 31.66 -0.12
CA GLU A 209 2.02 30.91 0.00
C GLU A 209 0.82 31.67 -0.58
N GLY A 210 -0.01 30.99 -1.35
CA GLY A 210 -1.26 31.52 -1.91
C GLY A 210 -1.11 32.59 -3.00
N THR A 211 0.11 32.97 -3.39
CA THR A 211 0.35 34.02 -4.37
C THR A 211 0.02 33.56 -5.81
N GLN A 212 -0.34 34.52 -6.67
CA GLN A 212 -0.51 34.24 -8.10
C GLN A 212 0.79 33.78 -8.76
N ALA A 213 1.92 34.30 -8.31
CA ALA A 213 3.25 33.90 -8.79
C ALA A 213 3.54 32.41 -8.47
N ALA A 214 3.20 31.95 -7.25
CA ALA A 214 3.32 30.53 -6.89
C ALA A 214 2.45 29.63 -7.76
N LYS A 215 1.18 30.02 -8.01
CA LYS A 215 0.27 29.27 -8.88
C LYS A 215 0.81 29.15 -10.33
N GLN A 216 1.29 30.26 -10.89
CA GLN A 216 1.85 30.28 -12.24
C GLN A 216 3.14 29.43 -12.34
N TRP A 217 4.01 29.52 -11.36
CA TRP A 217 5.23 28.72 -11.30
C TRP A 217 4.90 27.25 -11.21
N TYR A 218 4.02 26.85 -10.29
CA TYR A 218 3.54 25.47 -10.12
C TYR A 218 2.95 24.91 -11.41
N THR A 219 2.01 25.61 -12.03
CA THR A 219 1.32 25.14 -13.26
C THR A 219 2.32 24.86 -14.38
N ARG A 220 3.28 25.77 -14.59
CA ARG A 220 4.32 25.58 -15.63
C ARG A 220 5.22 24.38 -15.32
N ARG A 221 5.65 24.20 -14.07
CA ARG A 221 6.54 23.10 -13.68
C ARG A 221 5.81 21.76 -13.62
N LYS A 222 4.52 21.77 -13.29
CA LYS A 222 3.67 20.60 -13.37
C LYS A 222 3.63 20.02 -14.80
N THR A 223 3.48 20.88 -15.80
CA THR A 223 3.57 20.46 -17.20
C THR A 223 4.96 19.91 -17.56
N MET A 224 6.03 20.59 -17.15
CA MET A 224 7.40 20.13 -17.38
C MET A 224 7.66 18.78 -16.69
N LEU A 225 7.17 18.61 -15.45
CA LEU A 225 7.30 17.36 -14.71
C LEU A 225 6.59 16.21 -15.43
N PHE A 226 5.38 16.45 -15.92
CA PHE A 226 4.64 15.46 -16.69
C PHE A 226 5.39 15.04 -17.96
N GLN A 227 6.05 15.96 -18.62
CA GLN A 227 6.89 15.74 -19.80
C GLN A 227 8.26 15.11 -19.53
N GLY A 228 8.54 14.68 -18.27
CA GLY A 228 9.79 14.00 -17.90
C GLY A 228 10.96 14.93 -17.60
N HIS A 229 10.74 16.24 -17.42
CA HIS A 229 11.83 17.21 -17.17
C HIS A 229 12.15 17.40 -15.68
N ALA A 230 12.07 16.36 -14.86
CA ALA A 230 12.36 16.40 -13.41
C ALA A 230 13.80 16.86 -13.11
N ALA A 231 14.79 16.44 -13.92
CA ALA A 231 16.18 16.88 -13.79
C ALA A 231 16.35 18.42 -13.89
N ARG A 232 15.62 19.03 -14.84
CA ARG A 232 15.65 20.48 -15.00
C ARG A 232 15.01 21.20 -13.82
N ILE A 233 13.90 20.66 -13.29
CA ILE A 233 13.25 21.20 -12.08
C ILE A 233 14.21 21.12 -10.89
N ALA A 234 14.92 20.00 -10.70
CA ALA A 234 15.91 19.84 -9.65
C ALA A 234 17.02 20.88 -9.75
N GLN A 235 17.56 21.12 -10.94
CA GLN A 235 18.59 22.14 -11.15
C GLN A 235 18.07 23.56 -10.87
N GLU A 236 16.88 23.92 -11.34
CA GLU A 236 16.27 25.23 -11.07
C GLU A 236 16.07 25.50 -9.57
N LEU A 237 15.74 24.42 -8.79
CA LEU A 237 15.60 24.53 -7.34
C LEU A 237 16.92 24.70 -6.61
N SER A 238 17.97 23.97 -7.01
CA SER A 238 19.32 24.12 -6.48
C SER A 238 19.89 25.51 -6.79
N ASP A 239 19.75 26.00 -8.02
CA ASP A 239 20.18 27.35 -8.41
C ASP A 239 19.46 28.44 -7.61
N ALA A 240 18.20 28.17 -7.23
CA ALA A 240 17.42 29.10 -6.40
C ALA A 240 17.87 29.05 -4.94
N ALA A 241 18.19 27.87 -4.40
CA ALA A 241 18.72 27.70 -3.05
C ALA A 241 20.04 28.46 -2.83
N GLU A 242 20.93 28.45 -3.83
CA GLU A 242 22.18 29.20 -3.79
C GLU A 242 21.96 30.72 -3.73
N LYS A 243 20.90 31.23 -4.35
CA LYS A 243 20.59 32.67 -4.44
C LYS A 243 19.77 33.21 -3.28
N GLN A 244 19.06 32.34 -2.55
CA GLN A 244 18.14 32.71 -1.52
C GLN A 244 18.49 31.96 -0.22
N PRO A 245 19.31 32.57 0.68
CA PRO A 245 19.72 31.91 1.93
C PRO A 245 18.57 31.50 2.82
N ASP A 246 17.51 32.32 2.89
CA ASP A 246 16.29 31.99 3.63
C ASP A 246 15.53 30.88 2.94
N GLY A 247 15.46 29.70 3.60
CA GLY A 247 14.80 28.50 3.04
C GLY A 247 15.65 27.67 2.08
N ALA A 248 16.96 27.96 1.94
CA ALA A 248 17.87 27.24 1.05
C ALA A 248 17.92 25.73 1.33
N GLU A 249 18.00 25.33 2.60
CA GLU A 249 18.00 23.91 3.00
C GLU A 249 16.74 23.18 2.53
N GLU A 250 15.60 23.81 2.70
CA GLU A 250 14.31 23.22 2.29
C GLU A 250 14.18 23.16 0.77
N LEU A 251 14.64 24.18 0.03
CA LEU A 251 14.68 24.17 -1.43
C LEU A 251 15.62 23.07 -1.95
N GLU A 252 16.80 22.89 -1.33
CA GLU A 252 17.72 21.84 -1.72
C GLU A 252 17.15 20.44 -1.39
N ARG A 253 16.38 20.30 -0.32
CA ARG A 253 15.64 19.08 -0.02
C ARG A 253 14.66 18.74 -1.14
N GLN A 254 13.90 19.73 -1.64
CA GLN A 254 12.99 19.54 -2.78
C GLN A 254 13.77 19.21 -4.07
N ALA A 255 14.88 19.90 -4.34
CA ALA A 255 15.77 19.60 -5.46
C ALA A 255 16.30 18.17 -5.40
N GLY A 256 16.75 17.74 -4.23
CA GLY A 256 17.23 16.38 -3.96
C GLY A 256 16.17 15.31 -4.24
N TYR A 257 14.90 15.56 -3.87
CA TYR A 257 13.81 14.65 -4.18
C TYR A 257 13.67 14.42 -5.70
N PHE A 258 13.59 15.49 -6.49
CA PHE A 258 13.48 15.37 -7.94
C PHE A 258 14.75 14.75 -8.58
N ARG A 259 15.92 15.14 -8.11
CA ARG A 259 17.23 14.62 -8.60
C ARG A 259 17.34 13.11 -8.39
N ASN A 260 17.00 12.63 -7.20
CA ASN A 260 17.12 11.22 -6.85
C ASN A 260 16.09 10.32 -7.55
N ASN A 261 14.95 10.89 -7.93
CA ASN A 261 13.83 10.15 -8.50
C ASN A 261 13.57 10.44 -9.99
N GLN A 262 14.36 11.29 -10.66
CA GLN A 262 14.12 11.74 -12.04
C GLN A 262 13.89 10.60 -13.04
N HIS A 263 14.58 9.49 -12.87
CA HIS A 263 14.49 8.31 -13.72
C HIS A 263 13.21 7.48 -13.51
N ARG A 264 12.36 7.87 -12.56
CA ARG A 264 11.05 7.28 -12.26
C ARG A 264 9.91 8.26 -12.51
N MET A 265 10.19 9.41 -13.15
CA MET A 265 9.22 10.50 -13.36
C MET A 265 8.95 10.75 -14.85
N HIS A 266 8.83 9.68 -15.64
CA HIS A 266 8.47 9.72 -17.07
C HIS A 266 6.97 9.58 -17.26
N TYR A 267 6.19 10.50 -16.65
CA TYR A 267 4.74 10.34 -16.52
C TYR A 267 3.99 10.30 -17.84
N GLN A 268 4.39 11.13 -18.81
CA GLN A 268 3.77 11.15 -20.14
C GLN A 268 3.96 9.80 -20.85
N GLU A 269 5.18 9.29 -20.88
CA GLU A 269 5.52 7.99 -21.50
C GLU A 269 4.77 6.84 -20.84
N MET A 270 4.72 6.84 -19.50
CA MET A 270 4.01 5.82 -18.74
C MET A 270 2.51 5.85 -19.00
N ARG A 271 1.91 7.06 -19.03
CA ARG A 271 0.48 7.22 -19.32
C ARG A 271 0.13 6.80 -20.75
N GLU A 272 0.93 7.21 -21.74
CA GLU A 272 0.76 6.83 -23.14
C GLU A 272 0.92 5.32 -23.36
N ALA A 273 1.80 4.68 -22.59
CA ALA A 273 1.97 3.22 -22.58
C ALA A 273 0.86 2.48 -21.82
N GLY A 274 -0.10 3.18 -21.20
CA GLY A 274 -1.23 2.60 -20.47
C GLY A 274 -0.83 2.06 -19.09
N TRP A 275 0.03 2.78 -18.37
CA TRP A 275 0.43 2.49 -16.99
C TRP A 275 -0.22 3.44 -15.99
N VAL A 276 -0.37 2.97 -14.76
CA VAL A 276 -0.88 3.78 -13.65
C VAL A 276 0.24 4.70 -13.13
N ILE A 277 -0.03 6.00 -13.05
CA ILE A 277 0.95 6.98 -12.57
C ILE A 277 0.65 7.54 -11.16
N GLY A 278 -0.44 7.10 -10.56
CA GLY A 278 -0.87 7.56 -9.23
C GLY A 278 -1.12 6.41 -8.27
N SER A 279 -0.69 6.55 -7.02
CA SER A 279 -0.75 5.50 -5.98
C SER A 279 -2.06 5.48 -5.18
N GLY A 280 -3.13 6.09 -5.68
CA GLY A 280 -4.41 6.22 -4.96
C GLY A 280 -4.98 4.92 -4.39
N MET A 281 -4.66 3.76 -5.02
CA MET A 281 -5.09 2.45 -4.50
C MET A 281 -4.39 2.09 -3.19
N VAL A 282 -3.09 2.30 -3.05
CA VAL A 282 -2.36 1.99 -1.81
C VAL A 282 -2.61 3.03 -0.73
N GLU A 283 -2.75 4.32 -1.09
CA GLU A 283 -3.17 5.35 -0.14
C GLU A 283 -4.56 5.05 0.46
N CYS A 284 -5.51 4.64 -0.37
CA CYS A 284 -6.82 4.19 0.09
C CYS A 284 -6.67 3.00 1.04
N GLY A 285 -5.83 2.02 0.69
CA GLY A 285 -5.48 0.90 1.56
C GLY A 285 -4.91 1.37 2.90
N ALA A 286 -3.91 2.22 2.90
CA ALA A 286 -3.30 2.78 4.10
C ALA A 286 -4.33 3.51 4.98
N LYS A 287 -5.19 4.34 4.38
CA LYS A 287 -6.31 5.00 5.09
C LYS A 287 -7.28 3.98 5.71
N MET A 288 -7.64 2.92 4.98
CA MET A 288 -8.51 1.86 5.49
C MET A 288 -7.87 1.08 6.65
N PHE A 289 -6.56 0.75 6.58
CA PHE A 289 -5.84 0.16 7.70
C PHE A 289 -5.83 1.12 8.89
N LYS A 290 -5.42 2.36 8.72
CA LYS A 290 -5.36 3.38 9.78
C LYS A 290 -6.72 3.58 10.44
N ALA A 291 -7.81 3.64 9.70
CA ALA A 291 -9.16 3.78 10.25
C ALA A 291 -9.50 2.70 11.29
N ARG A 292 -8.95 1.48 11.15
CA ARG A 292 -9.14 0.39 12.12
C ARG A 292 -8.16 0.46 13.30
N PHE A 293 -7.00 1.08 13.13
CA PHE A 293 -5.93 1.06 14.14
C PHE A 293 -5.72 2.39 14.89
N THR A 294 -6.24 3.53 14.38
CA THR A 294 -5.96 4.86 14.93
C THR A 294 -7.21 5.59 15.44
N GLY A 295 -8.34 4.89 15.61
CA GLY A 295 -9.56 5.52 16.13
C GLY A 295 -9.40 6.04 17.57
N PRO A 296 -10.26 7.00 18.01
CA PRO A 296 -10.19 7.57 19.34
C PRO A 296 -10.18 6.50 20.45
N GLY A 297 -9.23 6.58 21.38
CA GLY A 297 -9.09 5.64 22.49
C GLY A 297 -8.51 4.27 22.13
N MET A 298 -8.17 4.03 20.87
CA MET A 298 -7.52 2.78 20.46
C MET A 298 -6.06 2.78 20.93
N ARG A 299 -5.70 1.74 21.68
CA ARG A 299 -4.34 1.49 22.16
C ARG A 299 -4.00 0.04 21.91
N TRP A 300 -3.05 -0.21 21.05
CA TRP A 300 -2.64 -1.53 20.64
C TRP A 300 -1.38 -1.96 21.37
N SER A 301 -1.34 -3.19 21.90
CA SER A 301 -0.07 -3.86 22.09
C SER A 301 0.46 -4.30 20.72
N ARG A 302 1.77 -4.41 20.57
CA ARG A 302 2.38 -4.91 19.32
C ARG A 302 1.73 -6.21 18.86
N LYS A 303 1.74 -7.23 19.71
CA LYS A 303 1.14 -8.54 19.43
C LYS A 303 -0.35 -8.44 19.03
N GLY A 304 -1.09 -7.55 19.70
CA GLY A 304 -2.51 -7.36 19.41
C GLY A 304 -2.76 -6.74 18.02
N ALA A 305 -1.91 -5.81 17.60
CA ALA A 305 -1.94 -5.24 16.26
C ALA A 305 -1.51 -6.27 15.21
N GLU A 306 -0.36 -6.91 15.40
CA GLU A 306 0.19 -7.92 14.49
C GLU A 306 -0.79 -9.07 14.24
N ASN A 307 -1.48 -9.56 15.27
CA ASN A 307 -2.47 -10.62 15.10
C ASN A 307 -3.72 -10.16 14.31
N LEU A 308 -4.07 -8.88 14.31
CA LEU A 308 -5.25 -8.40 13.56
C LEU A 308 -4.92 -8.02 12.11
N LEU A 309 -3.69 -7.65 11.80
CA LEU A 309 -3.27 -7.21 10.46
C LEU A 309 -3.57 -8.23 9.36
N PRO A 310 -3.26 -9.54 9.50
CA PRO A 310 -3.55 -10.54 8.47
C PRO A 310 -5.05 -10.68 8.18
N ALA A 311 -5.89 -10.66 9.22
CA ALA A 311 -7.34 -10.69 9.04
C ALA A 311 -7.86 -9.42 8.36
N ARG A 312 -7.30 -8.26 8.70
CA ARG A 312 -7.64 -6.99 8.03
C ARG A 312 -7.18 -6.99 6.57
N SER A 313 -6.00 -7.49 6.27
CA SER A 313 -5.48 -7.68 4.90
C SER A 313 -6.42 -8.57 4.08
N ALA A 314 -6.81 -9.70 4.64
CA ALA A 314 -7.73 -10.64 3.98
C ALA A 314 -9.12 -10.02 3.69
N LEU A 315 -9.64 -9.21 4.61
CA LEU A 315 -10.89 -8.47 4.43
C LEU A 315 -10.81 -7.46 3.28
N LEU A 316 -9.78 -6.63 3.28
CA LEU A 316 -9.57 -5.62 2.24
C LEU A 316 -9.28 -6.24 0.88
N SER A 317 -8.68 -7.42 0.85
CA SER A 317 -8.37 -8.21 -0.35
C SER A 317 -9.53 -9.12 -0.80
N ARG A 318 -10.69 -9.06 -0.15
CA ARG A 318 -11.85 -9.93 -0.41
C ARG A 318 -11.53 -11.44 -0.37
N SER A 319 -10.51 -11.81 0.39
CA SER A 319 -10.03 -13.20 0.52
C SER A 319 -10.29 -13.83 1.89
N PHE A 320 -11.08 -13.17 2.74
CA PHE A 320 -11.31 -13.57 4.13
C PHE A 320 -11.88 -14.99 4.25
N ASP A 321 -12.89 -15.34 3.45
CA ASP A 321 -13.52 -16.66 3.54
C ASP A 321 -12.56 -17.78 3.12
N ALA A 322 -11.78 -17.57 2.07
CA ALA A 322 -10.76 -18.53 1.65
C ALA A 322 -9.67 -18.71 2.73
N ARG A 323 -9.22 -17.63 3.35
CA ARG A 323 -8.27 -17.66 4.48
C ARG A 323 -8.86 -18.35 5.70
N TRP A 324 -10.13 -18.10 5.99
CA TRP A 324 -10.82 -18.79 7.09
C TRP A 324 -10.82 -20.30 6.88
N CYS A 325 -11.19 -20.77 5.69
CA CYS A 325 -11.18 -22.20 5.38
C CYS A 325 -9.77 -22.81 5.57
N GLN A 326 -8.73 -22.14 5.13
CA GLN A 326 -7.35 -22.60 5.34
C GLN A 326 -7.00 -22.66 6.84
N ALA A 327 -7.29 -21.60 7.60
CA ALA A 327 -6.99 -21.52 9.03
C ALA A 327 -7.77 -22.53 9.86
N TYR A 328 -8.97 -22.88 9.44
CA TYR A 328 -9.82 -23.83 10.15
C TYR A 328 -9.42 -25.30 9.90
N GLN A 329 -8.98 -25.60 8.66
CA GLN A 329 -8.53 -26.94 8.28
C GLN A 329 -7.11 -27.26 8.72
N SER A 330 -6.30 -26.26 9.06
CA SER A 330 -4.92 -26.50 9.51
C SER A 330 -4.90 -27.27 10.84
N PRO A 331 -4.05 -28.30 10.98
CA PRO A 331 -3.92 -29.04 12.24
C PRO A 331 -3.62 -28.09 13.40
N GLN A 332 -4.22 -28.35 14.54
CA GLN A 332 -3.90 -27.60 15.77
C GLN A 332 -2.50 -28.02 16.22
N SER A 333 -1.52 -27.13 16.10
CA SER A 333 -0.17 -27.31 16.72
C SER A 333 -0.23 -27.25 18.23
#